data_17875813384644e2d015205b0b91ea71
#
_entry.id   17875813384644e2d015205b0b91ea71
#
_cell.length_a   1.000
_cell.length_b   1.000
_cell.length_c   1.000
_cell.angle_alpha   90.00
_cell.angle_beta   90.00
_cell.angle_gamma   90.00
#
_symmetry.space_group_name_H-M   'P 1'
#
loop_
_entity.id
_entity.type
_entity.pdbx_description
1 polymer ?
#
loop_
_entity_poly.entity_id
_entity_poly.type
_entity_poly.pdbx_seq_one_letter_code
_entity_poly.pdbx_strand_id
1 'polypeptide(L)'
;MEKLFTIILLSILPTLSFAKAPDCHNWPMNITKGWLKNANITDIYNLDESRTKITLLASEKKKKDLYIQIYHFVFFDNQGNTFVVITQNEASHEECSMSSVNSYLISNSRILY
;
A
#
# COMPACT_ATOMS: atom_id res chain seq x y z
N MET A 1 -34.18 -25.34 -21.62
CA MET A 1 -32.97 -25.99 -21.07
C MET A 1 -31.71 -25.24 -21.36
N GLU A 2 -31.54 -24.67 -22.52
CA GLU A 2 -30.35 -23.85 -22.84
C GLU A 2 -30.19 -22.62 -21.97
N LYS A 3 -31.31 -21.98 -21.60
CA LYS A 3 -31.30 -20.80 -20.74
C LYS A 3 -30.82 -21.11 -19.32
N LEU A 4 -31.12 -22.27 -18.78
CA LEU A 4 -30.68 -22.70 -17.46
C LEU A 4 -29.17 -22.96 -17.43
N PHE A 5 -28.65 -23.53 -18.51
CA PHE A 5 -27.22 -23.81 -18.62
C PHE A 5 -26.38 -22.53 -18.70
N THR A 6 -26.88 -21.53 -19.42
CA THR A 6 -26.21 -20.23 -19.54
C THR A 6 -26.16 -19.49 -18.20
N ILE A 7 -27.20 -19.57 -17.38
CA ILE A 7 -27.27 -18.96 -16.06
C ILE A 7 -26.27 -19.57 -15.11
N ILE A 8 -26.07 -20.87 -15.15
CA ILE A 8 -25.10 -21.59 -14.30
C ILE A 8 -23.67 -21.15 -14.65
N LEU A 9 -23.35 -21.01 -15.92
CA LEU A 9 -22.03 -20.53 -16.36
C LEU A 9 -21.74 -19.11 -15.86
N LEU A 10 -22.74 -18.24 -15.93
CA LEU A 10 -22.60 -16.86 -15.46
C LEU A 10 -22.41 -16.78 -13.94
N SER A 11 -22.99 -17.68 -13.17
CA SER A 11 -22.85 -17.69 -11.71
C SER A 11 -21.48 -18.20 -11.24
N ILE A 12 -20.74 -18.90 -12.08
CA ILE A 12 -19.38 -19.37 -11.75
C ILE A 12 -18.34 -18.29 -11.99
N LEU A 13 -18.54 -17.41 -12.98
CA LEU A 13 -17.62 -16.34 -13.33
C LEU A 13 -17.35 -15.32 -12.21
N PRO A 14 -18.36 -14.89 -11.41
CA PRO A 14 -18.09 -13.92 -10.33
C PRO A 14 -17.31 -14.46 -9.13
N THR A 15 -17.05 -15.75 -9.08
CA THR A 15 -16.32 -16.35 -7.95
C THR A 15 -14.80 -16.19 -8.05
N LEU A 16 -14.30 -15.39 -8.98
CA LEU A 16 -12.95 -14.86 -8.90
C LEU A 16 -12.88 -13.85 -7.74
N SER A 17 -13.25 -14.31 -6.55
CA SER A 17 -12.97 -13.54 -5.35
C SER A 17 -11.48 -13.53 -5.17
N PHE A 18 -10.90 -12.37 -5.25
CA PHE A 18 -9.54 -12.15 -4.81
C PHE A 18 -9.47 -12.59 -3.36
N ALA A 19 -8.75 -13.69 -3.07
CA ALA A 19 -8.42 -14.00 -1.69
C ALA A 19 -7.89 -12.72 -1.07
N LYS A 20 -8.49 -12.27 0.01
CA LYS A 20 -8.11 -11.03 0.67
C LYS A 20 -6.61 -11.00 0.89
N ALA A 21 -5.95 -10.04 0.28
CA ALA A 21 -4.58 -9.73 0.58
C ALA A 21 -4.46 -9.32 2.05
N PRO A 22 -3.35 -9.63 2.72
CA PRO A 22 -3.14 -9.12 4.08
C PRO A 22 -3.13 -7.60 4.08
N ASP A 23 -3.76 -6.99 5.08
CA ASP A 23 -3.69 -5.55 5.30
C ASP A 23 -2.46 -5.24 6.13
N CYS A 24 -1.37 -4.93 5.46
CA CYS A 24 -0.07 -4.73 6.07
C CYS A 24 0.50 -3.33 5.80
N HIS A 25 -0.36 -2.33 5.65
CA HIS A 25 0.10 -0.98 5.32
C HIS A 25 0.93 -0.32 6.44
N ASN A 26 0.69 -0.67 7.69
CA ASN A 26 1.37 -0.02 8.82
C ASN A 26 2.87 -0.26 8.82
N TRP A 27 3.32 -1.46 8.46
CA TRP A 27 4.74 -1.78 8.46
C TRP A 27 5.52 -0.92 7.45
N PRO A 28 5.20 -0.95 6.14
CA PRO A 28 5.92 -0.10 5.19
C PRO A 28 5.72 1.38 5.46
N MET A 29 4.56 1.81 5.97
CA MET A 29 4.32 3.20 6.29
C MET A 29 5.27 3.69 7.38
N ASN A 30 5.42 2.94 8.45
CA ASN A 30 6.29 3.32 9.58
C ASN A 30 7.77 3.30 9.19
N ILE A 31 8.18 2.30 8.42
CA ILE A 31 9.55 2.24 7.90
C ILE A 31 9.84 3.44 6.99
N THR A 32 8.90 3.80 6.13
CA THR A 32 9.04 4.94 5.23
C THR A 32 9.14 6.26 5.99
N LYS A 33 8.33 6.46 7.03
CA LYS A 33 8.42 7.65 7.87
C LYS A 33 9.81 7.78 8.50
N GLY A 34 10.33 6.68 9.03
CA GLY A 34 11.69 6.65 9.58
C GLY A 34 12.75 6.97 8.52
N TRP A 35 12.59 6.44 7.33
CA TRP A 35 13.49 6.72 6.22
C TRP A 35 13.46 8.19 5.81
N LEU A 36 12.28 8.80 5.70
CA LEU A 36 12.15 10.22 5.37
C LEU A 36 12.83 11.11 6.43
N LYS A 37 12.71 10.75 7.69
CA LYS A 37 13.39 11.44 8.78
C LYS A 37 14.91 11.30 8.69
N ASN A 38 15.39 10.08 8.51
CA ASN A 38 16.83 9.80 8.46
C ASN A 38 17.50 10.41 7.24
N ALA A 39 16.76 10.59 6.15
CA ALA A 39 17.24 11.27 4.95
C ALA A 39 17.11 12.79 5.03
N ASN A 40 16.66 13.32 6.16
CA ASN A 40 16.43 14.76 6.37
C ASN A 40 15.44 15.37 5.38
N ILE A 41 14.49 14.55 4.89
CA ILE A 41 13.44 15.02 3.96
C ILE A 41 12.33 15.70 4.73
N THR A 42 11.93 15.13 5.86
CA THR A 42 10.92 15.71 6.74
C THR A 42 11.11 15.25 8.18
N ASP A 43 10.48 15.96 9.12
CA ASP A 43 10.37 15.54 10.51
C ASP A 43 9.01 14.82 10.68
N ILE A 44 9.05 13.64 11.29
CA ILE A 44 7.85 12.83 11.53
C ILE A 44 6.79 13.62 12.32
N TYR A 45 7.23 14.46 13.28
CA TYR A 45 6.33 15.22 14.13
C TYR A 45 5.57 16.32 13.36
N ASN A 46 6.05 16.70 12.20
CA ASN A 46 5.38 17.68 11.35
C ASN A 46 4.36 17.03 10.40
N LEU A 47 4.35 15.71 10.29
CA LEU A 47 3.38 15.00 9.44
C LEU A 47 1.99 15.03 10.05
N ASP A 48 1.01 15.39 9.24
CA ASP A 48 -0.40 15.30 9.62
C ASP A 48 -0.92 13.91 9.25
N GLU A 49 -0.90 13.02 10.23
CA GLU A 49 -1.27 11.61 10.02
C GLU A 49 -2.73 11.44 9.62
N SER A 50 -3.60 12.35 10.08
CA SER A 50 -5.03 12.28 9.75
C SER A 50 -5.30 12.48 8.26
N ARG A 51 -4.38 13.12 7.54
CA ARG A 51 -4.49 13.38 6.10
C ARG A 51 -3.78 12.35 5.24
N THR A 52 -3.01 11.46 5.82
CA THR A 52 -2.25 10.44 5.07
C THR A 52 -3.19 9.60 4.21
N LYS A 53 -2.87 9.49 2.93
CA LYS A 53 -3.61 8.64 1.99
C LYS A 53 -2.82 7.38 1.72
N ILE A 54 -3.50 6.24 1.80
CA ILE A 54 -2.90 4.92 1.66
C ILE A 54 -3.66 4.16 0.57
N THR A 55 -2.94 3.70 -0.43
CA THR A 55 -3.51 2.90 -1.50
C THR A 55 -2.67 1.65 -1.73
N LEU A 56 -3.29 0.49 -1.66
CA LEU A 56 -2.65 -0.76 -2.08
C LEU A 56 -2.73 -0.83 -3.61
N LEU A 57 -1.58 -0.65 -4.27
CA LEU A 57 -1.51 -0.68 -5.73
C LEU A 57 -1.51 -2.09 -6.28
N ALA A 58 -0.84 -3.00 -5.58
CA ALA A 58 -0.73 -4.38 -6.01
C ALA A 58 -0.45 -5.29 -4.82
N SER A 59 -0.99 -6.49 -4.88
CA SER A 59 -0.68 -7.55 -3.93
C SER A 59 -0.64 -8.86 -4.71
N GLU A 60 0.55 -9.35 -4.97
CA GLU A 60 0.77 -10.54 -5.76
C GLU A 60 1.17 -11.69 -4.86
N LYS A 61 0.41 -12.78 -4.93
CA LYS A 61 0.72 -14.00 -4.17
C LYS A 61 1.93 -14.69 -4.80
N LYS A 62 2.99 -14.82 -4.02
CA LYS A 62 4.25 -15.44 -4.44
C LYS A 62 4.30 -16.92 -4.11
N LYS A 63 3.84 -17.29 -2.94
CA LYS A 63 3.70 -18.66 -2.44
C LYS A 63 2.58 -18.69 -1.40
N LYS A 64 2.38 -19.84 -0.74
CA LYS A 64 1.37 -19.97 0.31
C LYS A 64 1.60 -18.90 1.38
N ASP A 65 0.58 -18.06 1.55
CA ASP A 65 0.58 -16.95 2.50
C ASP A 65 1.84 -16.07 2.45
N LEU A 66 2.32 -15.79 1.25
CA LEU A 66 3.38 -14.81 1.04
C LEU A 66 3.02 -13.95 -0.16
N TYR A 67 2.96 -12.65 0.06
CA TYR A 67 2.52 -11.67 -0.93
C TYR A 67 3.58 -10.60 -1.12
N ILE A 68 3.84 -10.23 -2.37
CA ILE A 68 4.57 -9.00 -2.69
C ILE A 68 3.54 -7.88 -2.72
N GLN A 69 3.70 -6.87 -1.88
CA GLN A 69 2.77 -5.75 -1.80
C GLN A 69 3.43 -4.44 -2.18
N ILE A 70 2.70 -3.66 -2.96
CA ILE A 70 3.13 -2.32 -3.38
C ILE A 70 2.08 -1.34 -2.89
N TYR A 71 2.50 -0.42 -2.03
CA TYR A 71 1.65 0.63 -1.50
C TYR A 71 2.06 1.99 -2.06
N HIS A 72 1.08 2.84 -2.18
CA HIS A 72 1.25 4.26 -2.51
C HIS A 72 0.80 5.05 -1.29
N PHE A 73 1.71 5.85 -0.75
CA PHE A 73 1.44 6.72 0.39
C PHE A 73 1.54 8.17 -0.05
N VAL A 74 0.60 8.99 0.41
CA VAL A 74 0.69 10.44 0.30
C VAL A 74 0.70 11.00 1.70
N PHE A 75 1.82 11.58 2.08
CA PHE A 75 1.98 12.23 3.37
C PHE A 75 1.86 13.74 3.20
N PHE A 76 1.23 14.37 4.15
CA PHE A 76 1.08 15.82 4.23
C PHE A 76 1.69 16.30 5.54
N ASP A 77 2.38 17.43 5.52
CA ASP A 77 2.86 18.05 6.74
C ASP A 77 2.10 19.34 7.05
N ASN A 78 2.43 19.95 8.20
CA ASN A 78 1.77 21.16 8.66
C ASN A 78 2.27 22.43 7.94
N GLN A 79 3.26 22.29 7.07
CA GLN A 79 3.89 23.41 6.37
C GLN A 79 3.52 23.47 4.89
N GLY A 80 2.55 22.66 4.45
CA GLY A 80 2.11 22.62 3.07
C GLY A 80 2.93 21.72 2.16
N ASN A 81 3.82 20.90 2.71
CA ASN A 81 4.57 19.93 1.92
C ASN A 81 3.76 18.65 1.71
N THR A 82 3.93 18.05 0.55
CA THR A 82 3.33 16.78 0.19
C THR A 82 4.44 15.83 -0.26
N PHE A 83 4.43 14.63 0.29
CA PHE A 83 5.42 13.59 -0.04
C PHE A 83 4.69 12.38 -0.59
N VAL A 84 5.01 11.99 -1.81
CA VAL A 84 4.45 10.79 -2.44
C VAL A 84 5.52 9.71 -2.44
N VAL A 85 5.21 8.60 -1.82
CA VAL A 85 6.15 7.47 -1.67
C VAL A 85 5.48 6.19 -2.14
N ILE A 86 6.21 5.39 -2.89
CA ILE A 86 5.82 4.02 -3.22
C ILE A 86 6.72 3.08 -2.46
N THR A 87 6.13 2.06 -1.84
CA THR A 87 6.86 1.02 -1.12
C THR A 87 6.61 -0.34 -1.73
N GLN A 88 7.60 -1.20 -1.59
CA GLN A 88 7.50 -2.61 -1.95
C GLN A 88 8.08 -3.46 -0.83
N ASN A 89 7.32 -4.44 -0.38
CA ASN A 89 7.81 -5.42 0.59
C ASN A 89 6.99 -6.69 0.51
N GLU A 90 7.46 -7.73 1.18
CA GLU A 90 6.74 -8.98 1.30
C GLU A 90 5.99 -9.03 2.63
N ALA A 91 4.80 -9.62 2.62
CA ALA A 91 3.93 -9.73 3.78
C ALA A 91 3.12 -11.01 3.74
N SER A 92 2.73 -11.49 4.91
CA SER A 92 1.79 -12.59 5.07
C SER A 92 0.65 -12.17 5.98
N HIS A 93 -0.38 -13.01 6.09
CA HIS A 93 -1.48 -12.75 7.02
C HIS A 93 -1.04 -12.84 8.48
N GLU A 94 0.01 -13.60 8.77
CA GLU A 94 0.54 -13.75 10.14
C GLU A 94 1.58 -12.71 10.48
N GLU A 95 2.36 -12.27 9.46
CA GLU A 95 3.50 -11.39 9.68
C GLU A 95 3.60 -10.39 8.53
N CYS A 96 3.52 -9.10 8.84
CA CYS A 96 3.63 -8.05 7.83
C CYS A 96 5.07 -7.75 7.43
N SER A 97 6.03 -8.05 8.29
CA SER A 97 7.46 -7.76 8.07
C SER A 97 8.20 -8.99 7.55
N MET A 98 7.79 -9.51 6.40
CA MET A 98 8.41 -10.71 5.81
C MET A 98 9.67 -10.39 5.01
N SER A 99 9.89 -9.13 4.68
CA SER A 99 11.10 -8.65 4.02
C SER A 99 11.40 -7.22 4.45
N SER A 100 12.56 -6.72 4.07
CA SER A 100 12.84 -5.29 4.15
C SER A 100 11.89 -4.52 3.24
N VAL A 101 11.73 -3.24 3.50
CA VAL A 101 10.87 -2.35 2.72
C VAL A 101 11.74 -1.51 1.79
N ASN A 102 11.45 -1.59 0.50
CA ASN A 102 12.02 -0.69 -0.49
C ASN A 102 11.09 0.52 -0.60
N SER A 103 11.62 1.71 -0.37
CA SER A 103 10.87 2.96 -0.42
C SER A 103 11.42 3.87 -1.51
N TYR A 104 10.51 4.44 -2.29
CA TYR A 104 10.86 5.32 -3.41
C TYR A 104 10.11 6.63 -3.25
N LEU A 105 10.84 7.73 -3.11
CA LEU A 105 10.24 9.06 -3.10
C LEU A 105 9.89 9.46 -4.53
N ILE A 106 8.60 9.54 -4.82
CA ILE A 106 8.10 9.86 -6.16
C ILE A 106 8.04 11.36 -6.34
N SER A 107 7.56 12.08 -5.34
CA SER A 107 7.53 13.53 -5.39
C SER A 107 7.61 14.13 -3.99
N ASN A 108 8.19 15.32 -3.93
CA ASN A 108 8.25 16.16 -2.74
C ASN A 108 7.88 17.55 -3.22
N SER A 109 6.65 17.96 -2.95
CA SER A 109 6.13 19.21 -3.44
C SER A 109 5.63 20.08 -2.29
N ARG A 110 5.68 21.38 -2.50
CA ARG A 110 5.18 22.38 -1.56
C ARG A 110 4.28 23.34 -2.31
N ILE A 111 3.11 23.59 -1.71
CA ILE A 111 2.22 24.61 -2.27
C ILE A 111 2.77 25.97 -1.89
N LEU A 112 3.18 26.73 -2.90
CA LEU A 112 3.64 28.12 -2.76
C LEU A 112 2.56 29.03 -3.34
N TYR A 113 2.07 29.90 -2.51
CA TYR A 113 1.11 30.92 -2.91
C TYR A 113 1.78 32.27 -3.13
#